data_7f6cf561f4302642b9913f0bee4ec048
#
_entry.id   7f6cf561f4302642b9913f0bee4ec048
#
_cell.length_a   1.000
_cell.length_b   1.000
_cell.length_c   1.000
_cell.angle_alpha   90.00
_cell.angle_beta   90.00
_cell.angle_gamma   90.00
#
_symmetry.space_group_name_H-M   'P 1'
#
loop_
_entity.id
_entity.type
_entity.pdbx_description
1 polymer ?
#
loop_
_entity_poly.entity_id
_entity_poly.type
_entity_poly.pdbx_seq_one_letter_code
_entity_poly.pdbx_strand_id
1 'polypeptide(L)'
;MRKRCETRRQAMEQACLRDGMTISFHHHLRNGDYVLNMVLDEAAKMGVKDLTVNASSVFDCYEPMLDHIRNGVVTGLETDYIAPGIGRELSKGILPKPIIFRTHGSRPADILSGRSLIDIAFIAAPASDSMGNCSDDSLDSKSI
;
A
#
# COMPACT_ATOMS: atom_id res chain seq x y z
N MET A 1 -8.67 -15.76 16.86
CA MET A 1 -8.23 -15.53 15.47
C MET A 1 -6.73 -15.82 15.40
N ARG A 2 -6.25 -16.68 14.48
CA ARG A 2 -4.82 -16.89 14.30
C ARG A 2 -4.19 -15.58 13.77
N LYS A 3 -3.23 -15.03 14.48
CA LYS A 3 -2.52 -13.80 14.07
C LYS A 3 -1.41 -14.08 13.05
N ARG A 4 -0.95 -15.32 12.93
CA ARG A 4 0.05 -15.72 11.95
C ARG A 4 -0.61 -16.43 10.78
N CYS A 5 -0.37 -15.94 9.58
CA CYS A 5 -0.76 -16.56 8.32
C CYS A 5 0.47 -17.14 7.60
N GLU A 6 0.29 -18.20 6.86
CA GLU A 6 1.37 -18.86 6.11
C GLU A 6 1.57 -18.20 4.73
N THR A 7 0.50 -17.59 4.20
CA THR A 7 0.51 -16.94 2.89
C THR A 7 -0.11 -15.55 2.95
N ARG A 8 0.29 -14.71 1.99
CA ARG A 8 -0.33 -13.38 1.79
C ARG A 8 -1.83 -13.49 1.56
N ARG A 9 -2.25 -14.44 0.73
CA ARG A 9 -3.68 -14.70 0.45
C ARG A 9 -4.46 -14.94 1.74
N GLN A 10 -4.00 -15.84 2.59
CA GLN A 10 -4.66 -16.11 3.89
C GLN A 10 -4.78 -14.85 4.75
N ALA A 11 -3.73 -14.00 4.78
CA ALA A 11 -3.77 -12.76 5.52
C ALA A 11 -4.81 -11.80 4.96
N MET A 12 -4.89 -11.67 3.63
CA MET A 12 -5.85 -10.79 2.95
C MET A 12 -7.29 -11.30 3.10
N GLU A 13 -7.52 -12.61 3.03
CA GLU A 13 -8.82 -13.24 3.29
C GLU A 13 -9.28 -13.04 4.74
N GLN A 14 -8.36 -13.20 5.71
CA GLN A 14 -8.67 -12.95 7.13
C GLN A 14 -8.94 -11.48 7.43
N ALA A 15 -8.29 -10.57 6.70
CA ALA A 15 -8.56 -9.14 6.76
C ALA A 15 -9.84 -8.73 5.98
N CYS A 16 -10.52 -9.70 5.36
CA CYS A 16 -11.73 -9.49 4.56
C CYS A 16 -11.53 -8.49 3.42
N LEU A 17 -10.37 -8.53 2.74
CA LEU A 17 -10.11 -7.67 1.58
C LEU A 17 -11.19 -7.89 0.51
N ARG A 18 -11.76 -6.78 0.03
CA ARG A 18 -12.80 -6.77 -1.00
C ARG A 18 -12.74 -5.50 -1.85
N ASP A 19 -13.53 -5.51 -2.92
CA ASP A 19 -13.66 -4.37 -3.83
C ASP A 19 -14.02 -3.07 -3.09
N GLY A 20 -13.49 -1.97 -3.59
CA GLY A 20 -13.76 -0.62 -3.09
C GLY A 20 -12.99 -0.21 -1.84
N MET A 21 -12.22 -1.11 -1.23
CA MET A 21 -11.48 -0.80 -0.01
C MET A 21 -10.28 0.11 -0.26
N THR A 22 -9.94 0.88 0.77
CA THR A 22 -8.68 1.64 0.84
C THR A 22 -7.63 0.83 1.59
N ILE A 23 -6.54 0.53 0.91
CA ILE A 23 -5.39 -0.19 1.46
C ILE A 23 -4.20 0.75 1.64
N SER A 24 -3.57 0.68 2.79
CA SER A 24 -2.51 1.61 3.18
C SER A 24 -1.15 0.93 3.21
N PHE A 25 -0.14 1.69 2.79
CA PHE A 25 1.26 1.28 2.80
C PHE A 25 2.13 2.39 3.41
N HIS A 26 3.20 1.96 4.07
CA HIS A 26 4.23 2.87 4.53
C HIS A 26 5.60 2.45 3.98
N HIS A 27 6.36 3.40 3.47
CA HIS A 27 7.68 3.14 2.91
C HIS A 27 8.74 3.21 4.01
N HIS A 28 9.06 2.13 4.65
CA HIS A 28 10.23 2.05 5.54
C HIS A 28 11.53 1.95 4.77
N LEU A 29 11.53 1.15 3.72
CA LEU A 29 12.68 0.94 2.86
C LEU A 29 12.44 1.62 1.52
N ARG A 30 13.13 2.73 1.28
CA ARG A 30 13.07 3.42 0.00
C ARG A 30 13.53 2.50 -1.12
N ASN A 31 12.67 2.32 -2.12
CA ASN A 31 12.91 1.51 -3.31
C ASN A 31 13.15 0.01 -3.05
N GLY A 32 12.74 -0.53 -1.88
CA GLY A 32 13.17 -1.89 -1.57
C GLY A 32 12.19 -2.86 -0.92
N ASP A 33 11.10 -2.41 -0.30
CA ASP A 33 10.24 -3.36 0.42
C ASP A 33 9.32 -4.19 -0.49
N TYR A 34 8.93 -3.65 -1.64
CA TYR A 34 8.04 -4.29 -2.63
C TYR A 34 6.70 -4.82 -2.08
N VAL A 35 6.34 -4.51 -0.83
CA VAL A 35 5.10 -4.99 -0.19
C VAL A 35 3.89 -4.57 -0.98
N LEU A 36 3.85 -3.31 -1.46
CA LEU A 36 2.78 -2.81 -2.30
C LEU A 36 2.59 -3.68 -3.55
N ASN A 37 3.68 -3.99 -4.28
CA ASN A 37 3.62 -4.81 -5.48
C ASN A 37 3.09 -6.21 -5.17
N MET A 38 3.63 -6.85 -4.13
CA MET A 38 3.22 -8.19 -3.72
C MET A 38 1.75 -8.27 -3.30
N VAL A 39 1.23 -7.22 -2.66
CA VAL A 39 -0.17 -7.15 -2.24
C VAL A 39 -1.08 -6.95 -3.44
N LEU A 40 -0.75 -6.03 -4.35
CA LEU A 40 -1.55 -5.78 -5.55
C LEU A 40 -1.57 -6.99 -6.48
N ASP A 41 -0.44 -7.69 -6.66
CA ASP A 41 -0.38 -8.93 -7.42
C ASP A 41 -1.31 -10.01 -6.85
N GLU A 42 -1.34 -10.15 -5.52
CA GLU A 42 -2.21 -11.13 -4.88
C GLU A 42 -3.69 -10.71 -4.94
N ALA A 43 -3.99 -9.41 -4.74
CA ALA A 43 -5.34 -8.86 -4.88
C ALA A 43 -5.90 -9.11 -6.30
N ALA A 44 -5.07 -8.89 -7.32
CA ALA A 44 -5.43 -9.18 -8.72
C ALA A 44 -5.76 -10.67 -8.93
N LYS A 45 -4.93 -11.58 -8.37
CA LYS A 45 -5.18 -13.04 -8.43
C LYS A 45 -6.44 -13.47 -7.66
N MET A 46 -6.83 -12.71 -6.65
CA MET A 46 -8.08 -12.91 -5.91
C MET A 46 -9.29 -12.33 -6.64
N GLY A 47 -9.09 -11.61 -7.74
CA GLY A 47 -10.15 -10.95 -8.51
C GLY A 47 -10.64 -9.63 -7.89
N VAL A 48 -9.96 -9.11 -6.87
CA VAL A 48 -10.34 -7.86 -6.20
C VAL A 48 -10.08 -6.67 -7.12
N LYS A 49 -10.99 -5.71 -7.09
CA LYS A 49 -10.99 -4.51 -7.93
C LYS A 49 -11.35 -3.26 -7.15
N ASP A 50 -11.22 -2.11 -7.82
CA ASP A 50 -11.64 -0.79 -7.31
C ASP A 50 -10.94 -0.38 -6.01
N LEU A 51 -9.72 -0.83 -5.78
CA LEU A 51 -8.95 -0.46 -4.61
C LEU A 51 -8.46 0.99 -4.69
N THR A 52 -8.45 1.68 -3.55
CA THR A 52 -7.70 2.92 -3.36
C THR A 52 -6.40 2.59 -2.62
N VAL A 53 -5.28 2.95 -3.22
CA VAL A 53 -3.95 2.84 -2.60
C VAL A 53 -3.67 4.13 -1.82
N ASN A 54 -3.48 4.01 -0.51
CA ASN A 54 -3.03 5.10 0.35
C ASN A 54 -1.58 4.83 0.76
N ALA A 55 -0.63 5.42 0.03
CA ALA A 55 0.79 5.26 0.26
C ALA A 55 1.41 6.57 0.70
N SER A 56 2.28 6.55 1.71
CA SER A 56 3.01 7.76 2.12
C SER A 56 3.90 8.32 1.00
N SER A 57 4.41 7.47 0.12
CA SER A 57 5.10 7.90 -1.10
C SER A 57 5.05 6.80 -2.16
N VAL A 58 5.00 7.19 -3.41
CA VAL A 58 5.03 6.28 -4.56
C VAL A 58 6.36 6.44 -5.30
N PHE A 59 7.24 5.47 -5.13
CA PHE A 59 8.57 5.43 -5.76
C PHE A 59 8.56 4.62 -7.06
N ASP A 60 9.62 4.73 -7.86
CA ASP A 60 9.74 4.06 -9.16
C ASP A 60 9.68 2.52 -9.06
N CYS A 61 10.06 1.94 -7.90
CA CYS A 61 9.91 0.49 -7.66
C CYS A 61 8.44 0.02 -7.67
N TYR A 62 7.48 0.94 -7.58
CA TYR A 62 6.05 0.64 -7.67
C TYR A 62 5.49 0.80 -9.08
N GLU A 63 6.33 0.88 -10.11
CA GLU A 63 5.90 0.92 -11.52
C GLU A 63 4.87 -0.18 -11.86
N PRO A 64 4.98 -1.44 -11.37
CA PRO A 64 3.97 -2.47 -11.62
C PRO A 64 2.55 -2.09 -11.22
N MET A 65 2.36 -1.14 -10.29
CA MET A 65 1.04 -0.61 -9.94
C MET A 65 0.31 0.00 -11.14
N LEU A 66 1.04 0.53 -12.14
CA LEU A 66 0.44 1.10 -13.35
C LEU A 66 -0.40 0.06 -14.13
N ASP A 67 0.05 -1.18 -14.16
CA ASP A 67 -0.71 -2.26 -14.81
C ASP A 67 -1.95 -2.64 -13.99
N HIS A 68 -1.85 -2.63 -12.67
CA HIS A 68 -3.01 -2.80 -11.79
C HIS A 68 -4.04 -1.68 -11.94
N ILE A 69 -3.60 -0.44 -12.22
CA ILE A 69 -4.50 0.67 -12.56
C ILE A 69 -5.20 0.40 -13.90
N ARG A 70 -4.45 0.06 -14.95
CA ARG A 70 -5.00 -0.24 -16.28
C ARG A 70 -6.00 -1.40 -16.26
N ASN A 71 -5.79 -2.37 -15.36
CA ASN A 71 -6.65 -3.55 -15.20
C ASN A 71 -7.81 -3.35 -14.19
N GLY A 72 -7.95 -2.15 -13.61
CA GLY A 72 -9.03 -1.80 -12.70
C GLY A 72 -8.93 -2.42 -11.29
N VAL A 73 -7.77 -2.97 -10.94
CA VAL A 73 -7.48 -3.41 -9.57
C VAL A 73 -7.34 -2.19 -8.66
N VAL A 74 -6.62 -1.17 -9.13
CA VAL A 74 -6.45 0.12 -8.46
C VAL A 74 -7.17 1.20 -9.25
N THR A 75 -8.03 1.96 -8.59
CA THR A 75 -8.80 3.06 -9.20
C THR A 75 -8.60 4.40 -8.49
N GLY A 76 -8.06 4.40 -7.29
CA GLY A 76 -7.78 5.60 -6.49
C GLY A 76 -6.37 5.60 -5.92
N LEU A 77 -5.83 6.80 -5.69
CA LEU A 77 -4.51 7.00 -5.10
C LEU A 77 -4.54 8.18 -4.15
N GLU A 78 -4.09 7.97 -2.92
CA GLU A 78 -3.79 9.00 -1.94
C GLU A 78 -2.31 8.91 -1.57
N THR A 79 -1.57 10.02 -1.68
CA THR A 79 -0.13 10.02 -1.40
C THR A 79 0.38 11.42 -1.12
N ASP A 80 1.60 11.54 -0.63
CA ASP A 80 2.31 12.82 -0.45
C ASP A 80 3.45 13.02 -1.47
N TYR A 81 3.85 11.95 -2.18
CA TYR A 81 4.89 12.02 -3.20
C TYR A 81 4.68 10.97 -4.29
N ILE A 82 4.97 11.34 -5.52
CA ILE A 82 5.01 10.44 -6.67
C ILE A 82 6.33 10.66 -7.43
N ALA A 83 7.08 9.59 -7.65
CA ALA A 83 8.28 9.63 -8.46
C ALA A 83 7.99 10.07 -9.90
N PRO A 84 8.90 10.83 -10.54
CA PRO A 84 8.63 11.44 -11.85
C PRO A 84 8.28 10.45 -12.95
N GLY A 85 8.84 9.23 -12.93
CA GLY A 85 8.53 8.17 -13.89
C GLY A 85 7.05 7.79 -13.85
N ILE A 86 6.57 7.41 -12.69
CA ILE A 86 5.16 7.05 -12.44
C ILE A 86 4.25 8.26 -12.66
N GLY A 87 4.66 9.44 -12.18
CA GLY A 87 3.89 10.67 -12.34
C GLY A 87 3.58 11.00 -13.81
N ARG A 88 4.54 10.80 -14.71
CA ARG A 88 4.33 10.97 -16.17
C ARG A 88 3.26 10.03 -16.72
N GLU A 89 3.23 8.78 -16.28
CA GLU A 89 2.21 7.81 -16.72
C GLU A 89 0.83 8.17 -16.16
N LEU A 90 0.75 8.52 -14.89
CA LEU A 90 -0.52 8.94 -14.25
C LEU A 90 -1.08 10.21 -14.88
N SER A 91 -0.22 11.14 -15.31
CA SER A 91 -0.65 12.38 -15.99
C SER A 91 -1.31 12.14 -17.36
N LYS A 92 -1.21 10.93 -17.90
CA LYS A 92 -1.97 10.53 -19.12
C LYS A 92 -3.44 10.21 -18.84
N GLY A 93 -3.90 10.35 -17.60
CA GLY A 93 -5.30 10.11 -17.22
C GLY A 93 -5.67 8.63 -17.11
N ILE A 94 -4.72 7.75 -16.81
CA ILE A 94 -4.99 6.31 -16.67
C ILE A 94 -5.70 5.96 -15.37
N LEU A 95 -5.67 6.84 -14.35
CA LEU A 95 -6.34 6.62 -13.07
C LEU A 95 -7.77 7.14 -13.15
N PRO A 96 -8.80 6.32 -12.86
CA PRO A 96 -10.20 6.74 -12.97
C PRO A 96 -10.63 7.82 -11.98
N LYS A 97 -10.09 7.79 -10.75
CA LYS A 97 -10.39 8.76 -9.69
C LYS A 97 -9.28 9.80 -9.59
N PRO A 98 -9.57 11.04 -9.17
CA PRO A 98 -8.54 12.04 -8.90
C PRO A 98 -7.52 11.57 -7.86
N ILE A 99 -6.25 11.91 -8.06
CA ILE A 99 -5.21 11.67 -7.06
C ILE A 99 -5.40 12.66 -5.92
N ILE A 100 -5.42 12.17 -4.70
CA ILE A 100 -5.49 12.99 -3.51
C ILE A 100 -4.07 13.15 -2.96
N PHE A 101 -3.54 14.37 -3.06
CA PHE A 101 -2.28 14.70 -2.43
C PHE A 101 -2.50 15.19 -1.00
N ARG A 102 -1.73 14.64 -0.07
CA ARG A 102 -1.69 15.04 1.33
C ARG A 102 -0.28 15.42 1.72
N THR A 103 -0.12 16.25 2.73
CA THR A 103 1.23 16.48 3.27
C THR A 103 1.61 15.33 4.17
N HIS A 104 2.90 15.02 4.24
CA HIS A 104 3.41 13.97 5.12
C HIS A 104 3.01 14.20 6.59
N GLY A 105 3.05 15.45 7.05
CA GLY A 105 2.62 15.82 8.40
C GLY A 105 1.11 15.76 8.63
N SER A 106 0.27 15.96 7.61
CA SER A 106 -1.19 15.89 7.77
C SER A 106 -1.73 14.46 7.76
N ARG A 107 -1.02 13.51 7.18
CA ARG A 107 -1.50 12.14 6.98
C ARG A 107 -1.96 11.46 8.30
N PRO A 108 -1.21 11.49 9.42
CA PRO A 108 -1.68 10.94 10.67
C PRO A 108 -2.96 11.62 11.19
N ALA A 109 -3.03 12.95 11.10
CA ALA A 109 -4.20 13.70 11.53
C ALA A 109 -5.43 13.41 10.65
N ASP A 110 -5.24 13.23 9.35
CA ASP A 110 -6.30 12.90 8.40
C ASP A 110 -6.86 11.48 8.65
N ILE A 111 -6.00 10.53 9.00
CA ILE A 111 -6.42 9.18 9.39
C ILE A 111 -7.19 9.23 10.71
N LEU A 112 -6.66 9.89 11.74
CA LEU A 112 -7.29 9.97 13.05
C LEU A 112 -8.65 10.69 13.02
N SER A 113 -8.79 11.70 12.16
CA SER A 113 -10.05 12.46 12.00
C SER A 113 -11.06 11.79 11.05
N GLY A 114 -10.69 10.68 10.41
CA GLY A 114 -11.54 10.01 9.42
C GLY A 114 -11.64 10.71 8.07
N ARG A 115 -10.80 11.72 7.79
CA ARG A 115 -10.70 12.34 6.46
C ARG A 115 -10.00 11.44 5.44
N SER A 116 -9.14 10.52 5.90
CA SER A 116 -8.57 9.45 5.12
C SER A 116 -8.96 8.13 5.78
N LEU A 117 -9.92 7.43 5.19
CA LEU A 117 -10.36 6.13 5.69
C LEU A 117 -9.40 5.06 5.19
N ILE A 118 -8.98 4.19 6.09
CA ILE A 118 -8.13 3.04 5.76
C ILE A 118 -8.83 1.79 6.28
N ASP A 119 -9.11 0.86 5.37
CA ASP A 119 -9.71 -0.43 5.72
C ASP A 119 -8.65 -1.44 6.18
N ILE A 120 -7.51 -1.50 5.46
CA ILE A 120 -6.44 -2.44 5.76
C ILE A 120 -5.08 -1.73 5.58
N ALA A 121 -4.17 -1.92 6.54
CA ALA A 121 -2.80 -1.43 6.46
C ALA A 121 -1.82 -2.61 6.28
N PHE A 122 -0.87 -2.44 5.36
CA PHE A 122 0.23 -3.36 5.12
C PHE A 122 1.54 -2.67 5.48
N ILE A 123 2.32 -3.29 6.34
CA ILE A 123 3.58 -2.75 6.85
C ILE A 123 4.67 -3.80 6.67
N ALA A 124 5.79 -3.40 6.09
CA ALA A 124 6.99 -4.22 6.10
C ALA A 124 7.61 -4.18 7.50
N ALA A 125 7.88 -5.34 8.05
CA ALA A 125 8.60 -5.46 9.31
C ALA A 125 9.60 -6.62 9.21
N PRO A 126 10.83 -6.47 9.73
CA PRO A 126 11.88 -7.49 9.64
C PRO A 126 11.56 -8.70 10.50
N ALA A 127 10.84 -8.51 11.59
CA ALA A 127 10.43 -9.57 12.49
C ALA A 127 9.08 -9.31 13.13
N SER A 128 8.36 -10.38 13.41
CA SER A 128 7.12 -10.35 14.21
C SER A 128 7.05 -11.56 15.13
N ASP A 129 6.44 -11.39 16.28
CA ASP A 129 6.18 -12.49 17.21
C ASP A 129 4.81 -13.17 16.94
N SER A 130 4.52 -14.23 17.69
CA SER A 130 3.24 -14.95 17.55
C SER A 130 2.03 -14.14 18.02
N MET A 131 2.26 -13.05 18.75
CA MET A 131 1.21 -12.15 19.22
C MET A 131 0.90 -11.02 18.22
N GLY A 132 1.73 -10.91 17.17
CA GLY A 132 1.60 -9.88 16.14
C GLY A 132 2.28 -8.55 16.50
N ASN A 133 3.18 -8.54 17.51
CA ASN A 133 4.07 -7.41 17.71
C ASN A 133 5.14 -7.42 16.63
N CYS A 134 5.45 -6.27 16.08
CA CYS A 134 6.46 -6.10 15.04
C CYS A 134 7.61 -5.27 15.58
N SER A 135 8.84 -5.60 15.18
CA SER A 135 10.03 -4.81 15.44
C SER A 135 10.50 -4.14 14.16
N ASP A 136 10.98 -2.93 14.28
CA ASP A 136 11.66 -2.18 13.21
C ASP A 136 13.18 -2.06 13.44
N ASP A 137 13.68 -2.62 14.56
CA ASP A 137 15.07 -2.48 15.00
C ASP A 137 16.14 -2.92 13.99
N SER A 138 15.79 -3.77 13.04
CA SER A 138 16.73 -4.23 12.01
C SER A 138 16.73 -3.36 10.76
N LEU A 139 15.85 -2.37 10.67
CA LEU A 139 15.84 -1.38 9.60
C LEU A 139 16.77 -0.22 9.87
N ASP A 140 17.27 -0.12 11.08
CA ASP A 140 18.32 0.84 11.42
C ASP A 140 19.64 0.43 10.76
N SER A 141 20.29 1.44 10.17
CA SER A 141 21.53 1.48 9.41
C SER A 141 22.77 0.80 10.02
N LYS A 142 22.60 -0.13 10.94
CA LYS A 142 23.68 -0.88 11.59
C LYS A 142 23.95 -2.25 10.98
N SER A 143 23.27 -2.60 9.90
CA SER A 143 23.48 -3.84 9.15
C SER A 143 24.04 -3.53 7.76
N ILE A 144 25.08 -2.69 7.72
CA ILE A 144 25.96 -2.57 6.55
C ILE A 144 27.35 -2.96 6.99
#